data_0a66338ac3e221a7918989d33f5eeb70
#
_entry.id   0a66338ac3e221a7918989d33f5eeb70
#
_cell.length_a   1.000
_cell.length_b   1.000
_cell.length_c   1.000
_cell.angle_alpha   90.00
_cell.angle_beta   90.00
_cell.angle_gamma   90.00
#
_symmetry.space_group_name_H-M   'P 1'
#
loop_
_entity.id
_entity.type
_entity.pdbx_description
1 polymer ?
#
loop_
_entity_poly.entity_id
_entity_poly.type
_entity_poly.pdbx_seq_one_letter_code
_entity_poly.pdbx_strand_id
1 'polypeptide(L)'
;KGRVIVSGRTHRRGEAKRADFLLNYKPNLPLAVIEAKDNNHSVGDGMQQALGYADILKDVPFVFSSNSDGFLFHDRTVKSGPVETELTLDQFPSPEQLWQRYCASRDIPVAIRSVVTQDYYPSPDNKAPRYYQLTAINRTIEAIAKGQDRILLVMATGTGKTYVAFQIIWRLWKAKAKKRILFLADRNILVDQARTNDFKPFGAALTKIT
;
A
#
# COMPACT_ATOMS: atom_id res chain seq x y z
N LYS A 1 7.67 -14.67 -2.21
CA LYS A 1 8.90 -15.12 -1.49
C LYS A 1 8.77 -14.71 -0.04
N GLY A 2 8.98 -15.64 0.93
CA GLY A 2 8.79 -15.41 2.34
C GLY A 2 9.64 -14.26 2.92
N ARG A 3 9.24 -13.78 4.11
CA ARG A 3 9.94 -12.73 4.87
C ARG A 3 11.38 -13.15 5.16
N VAL A 4 12.33 -12.23 5.07
CA VAL A 4 13.69 -12.46 5.54
C VAL A 4 13.72 -12.41 7.05
N ILE A 5 14.15 -13.48 7.69
CA ILE A 5 14.34 -13.61 9.14
C ILE A 5 15.83 -13.54 9.39
N VAL A 6 16.26 -12.56 10.18
CA VAL A 6 17.65 -12.38 10.58
C VAL A 6 17.79 -12.88 12.01
N SER A 7 18.76 -13.80 12.24
CA SER A 7 19.12 -14.30 13.56
C SER A 7 20.64 -14.20 13.72
N GLY A 8 21.11 -13.21 14.47
CA GLY A 8 22.53 -12.90 14.57
C GLY A 8 23.14 -12.54 13.20
N ARG A 9 24.16 -13.29 12.76
CA ARG A 9 24.82 -13.11 11.45
C ARG A 9 24.19 -13.93 10.31
N THR A 10 23.20 -14.76 10.61
CA THR A 10 22.55 -15.60 9.60
C THR A 10 21.21 -15.01 9.17
N HIS A 11 20.83 -15.25 7.93
CA HIS A 11 19.52 -14.88 7.42
C HIS A 11 18.90 -16.08 6.69
N ARG A 12 17.61 -16.28 6.89
CA ARG A 12 16.83 -17.29 6.16
C ARG A 12 15.55 -16.66 5.64
N ARG A 13 14.98 -17.23 4.60
CA ARG A 13 13.62 -16.87 4.17
C ARG A 13 12.62 -17.73 4.93
N GLY A 14 11.62 -17.11 5.49
CA GLY A 14 10.44 -17.79 6.01
C GLY A 14 9.61 -18.37 4.87
N GLU A 15 8.58 -19.14 5.20
CA GLU A 15 7.61 -19.63 4.22
C GLU A 15 6.96 -18.50 3.44
N ALA A 16 6.72 -18.75 2.14
CA ALA A 16 5.96 -17.84 1.31
C ALA A 16 4.48 -17.91 1.74
N LYS A 17 3.95 -16.83 2.26
CA LYS A 17 2.54 -16.71 2.59
C LYS A 17 1.79 -16.08 1.40
N ARG A 18 0.59 -16.56 1.13
CA ARG A 18 -0.29 -16.06 0.08
C ARG A 18 -1.70 -15.96 0.65
N ALA A 19 -2.27 -14.76 0.65
CA ALA A 19 -3.67 -14.56 0.94
C ALA A 19 -4.51 -15.00 -0.27
N ASP A 20 -5.73 -15.48 -0.04
CA ASP A 20 -6.62 -15.86 -1.14
C ASP A 20 -7.02 -14.63 -1.93
N PHE A 21 -7.44 -13.55 -1.25
CA PHE A 21 -7.79 -12.30 -1.92
C PHE A 21 -7.21 -11.09 -1.21
N LEU A 22 -6.75 -10.13 -2.00
CA LEU A 22 -6.38 -8.79 -1.56
C LEU A 22 -7.26 -7.78 -2.28
N LEU A 23 -8.16 -7.15 -1.55
CA LEU A 23 -9.08 -6.15 -2.08
C LEU A 23 -8.42 -4.78 -2.11
N ASN A 24 -8.44 -4.16 -3.26
CA ASN A 24 -7.93 -2.81 -3.46
C ASN A 24 -9.08 -1.87 -3.79
N TYR A 25 -9.11 -0.67 -3.18
CA TYR A 25 -10.05 0.39 -3.57
C TYR A 25 -9.74 0.91 -4.99
N LYS A 26 -8.46 1.11 -5.27
CA LYS A 26 -7.88 1.35 -6.59
C LYS A 26 -6.61 0.51 -6.76
N PRO A 27 -6.12 0.30 -7.97
CA PRO A 27 -4.86 -0.41 -8.17
C PRO A 27 -3.77 0.10 -7.23
N ASN A 28 -3.14 -0.81 -6.49
CA ASN A 28 -2.09 -0.51 -5.51
C ASN A 28 -2.53 0.30 -4.26
N LEU A 29 -3.83 0.33 -3.96
CA LEU A 29 -4.37 0.90 -2.73
C LEU A 29 -5.17 -0.19 -1.97
N PRO A 30 -4.49 -1.10 -1.27
CA PRO A 30 -5.12 -2.22 -0.60
C PRO A 30 -5.93 -1.77 0.61
N LEU A 31 -7.14 -2.31 0.75
CA LEU A 31 -8.03 -2.06 1.89
C LEU A 31 -8.29 -3.30 2.74
N ALA A 32 -8.44 -4.48 2.12
CA ALA A 32 -8.82 -5.67 2.85
C ALA A 32 -8.10 -6.93 2.38
N VAL A 33 -7.96 -7.89 3.28
CA VAL A 33 -7.56 -9.26 3.01
C VAL A 33 -8.74 -10.17 3.29
N ILE A 34 -8.97 -11.15 2.43
CA ILE A 34 -9.93 -12.23 2.67
C ILE A 34 -9.18 -13.57 2.63
N GLU A 35 -9.45 -14.40 3.61
CA GLU A 35 -9.09 -15.82 3.63
C GLU A 35 -10.37 -16.65 3.52
N ALA A 36 -10.42 -17.52 2.53
CA ALA A 36 -11.56 -18.39 2.27
C ALA A 36 -11.29 -19.81 2.74
N LYS A 37 -12.26 -20.40 3.40
CA LYS A 37 -12.28 -21.81 3.79
C LYS A 37 -13.48 -22.50 3.13
N ASP A 38 -13.46 -23.82 3.07
CA ASP A 38 -14.62 -24.59 2.64
C ASP A 38 -15.69 -24.65 3.76
N ASN A 39 -16.88 -25.13 3.41
CA ASN A 39 -18.04 -25.19 4.34
C ASN A 39 -17.87 -26.18 5.49
N ASN A 40 -16.78 -26.98 5.55
CA ASN A 40 -16.48 -27.84 6.68
C ASN A 40 -15.80 -27.08 7.82
N HIS A 41 -15.47 -25.81 7.61
CA HIS A 41 -14.86 -24.93 8.59
C HIS A 41 -15.87 -23.89 9.09
N SER A 42 -15.67 -23.39 10.30
CA SER A 42 -16.42 -22.24 10.79
C SER A 42 -16.00 -20.96 10.05
N VAL A 43 -16.88 -19.95 10.01
CA VAL A 43 -16.62 -18.68 9.33
C VAL A 43 -15.35 -17.96 9.84
N GLY A 44 -14.97 -18.24 11.10
CA GLY A 44 -13.80 -17.64 11.75
C GLY A 44 -12.48 -18.41 11.58
N ASP A 45 -12.49 -19.64 11.10
CA ASP A 45 -11.29 -20.51 11.09
C ASP A 45 -10.11 -19.96 10.29
N GLY A 46 -10.38 -19.13 9.28
CA GLY A 46 -9.34 -18.44 8.48
C GLY A 46 -8.80 -17.15 9.10
N MET A 47 -9.41 -16.61 10.16
CA MET A 47 -9.12 -15.26 10.65
C MET A 47 -7.66 -15.08 11.10
N GLN A 48 -7.10 -16.01 11.86
CA GLN A 48 -5.71 -15.90 12.32
C GLN A 48 -4.70 -15.92 11.16
N GLN A 49 -5.01 -16.66 10.12
CA GLN A 49 -4.19 -16.69 8.90
C GLN A 49 -4.29 -15.37 8.15
N ALA A 50 -5.50 -14.84 7.98
CA ALA A 50 -5.76 -13.55 7.33
C ALA A 50 -5.11 -12.37 8.08
N LEU A 51 -5.18 -12.34 9.41
CA LEU A 51 -4.50 -11.35 10.26
C LEU A 51 -2.99 -11.41 10.07
N GLY A 52 -2.41 -12.63 9.99
CA GLY A 52 -0.99 -12.80 9.70
C GLY A 52 -0.56 -12.23 8.34
N TYR A 53 -1.43 -12.20 7.34
CA TYR A 53 -1.18 -11.53 6.06
C TYR A 53 -1.29 -10.01 6.18
N ALA A 54 -2.31 -9.53 6.86
CA ALA A 54 -2.50 -8.10 7.11
C ALA A 54 -1.33 -7.49 7.88
N ASP A 55 -0.71 -8.24 8.81
CA ASP A 55 0.49 -7.82 9.54
C ASP A 55 1.73 -7.70 8.65
N ILE A 56 1.85 -8.53 7.63
CA ILE A 56 2.93 -8.42 6.64
C ILE A 56 2.72 -7.20 5.74
N LEU A 57 1.49 -6.96 5.32
CA LEU A 57 1.12 -5.85 4.44
C LEU A 57 1.08 -4.50 5.17
N LYS A 58 0.96 -4.51 6.51
CA LYS A 58 0.98 -3.38 7.46
C LYS A 58 -0.10 -2.31 7.27
N ASP A 59 -0.51 -2.03 6.04
CA ASP A 59 -1.44 -0.94 5.70
C ASP A 59 -2.85 -1.42 5.35
N VAL A 60 -3.15 -2.70 5.55
CA VAL A 60 -4.47 -3.28 5.31
C VAL A 60 -5.26 -3.29 6.61
N PRO A 61 -6.27 -2.41 6.75
CA PRO A 61 -7.00 -2.29 8.00
C PRO A 61 -8.14 -3.30 8.17
N PHE A 62 -8.65 -3.87 7.08
CA PHE A 62 -9.81 -4.73 7.12
C PHE A 62 -9.44 -6.17 6.80
N VAL A 63 -9.93 -7.10 7.59
CA VAL A 63 -9.63 -8.52 7.45
C VAL A 63 -10.92 -9.32 7.49
N PHE A 64 -11.06 -10.24 6.57
CA PHE A 64 -12.21 -11.11 6.47
C PHE A 64 -11.77 -12.57 6.46
N SER A 65 -12.53 -13.42 7.15
CA SER A 65 -12.54 -14.85 6.97
C SER A 65 -13.91 -15.26 6.46
N SER A 66 -14.00 -16.25 5.57
CA SER A 66 -15.25 -16.73 4.98
C SER A 66 -15.22 -18.23 4.81
N ASN A 67 -16.41 -18.86 4.87
CA ASN A 67 -16.63 -20.28 4.58
C ASN A 67 -17.75 -20.52 3.57
N SER A 68 -18.08 -19.54 2.72
CA SER A 68 -19.19 -19.53 1.77
C SER A 68 -20.59 -19.27 2.37
N ASP A 69 -20.80 -19.40 3.68
CA ASP A 69 -22.09 -19.11 4.33
C ASP A 69 -22.16 -17.66 4.82
N GLY A 70 -21.00 -17.05 5.11
CA GLY A 70 -20.90 -15.68 5.59
C GLY A 70 -19.46 -15.23 5.73
N PHE A 71 -19.29 -14.14 6.48
CA PHE A 71 -17.99 -13.58 6.77
C PHE A 71 -17.84 -13.30 8.27
N LEU A 72 -16.66 -13.55 8.81
CA LEU A 72 -16.20 -12.86 10.02
C LEU A 72 -15.37 -11.66 9.58
N PHE A 73 -15.80 -10.48 9.96
CA PHE A 73 -15.13 -9.21 9.65
C PHE A 73 -14.36 -8.72 10.85
N HIS A 74 -13.07 -8.50 10.72
CA HIS A 74 -12.19 -7.92 11.71
C HIS A 74 -11.75 -6.53 11.26
N ASP A 75 -12.21 -5.50 11.97
CA ASP A 75 -11.90 -4.09 11.70
C ASP A 75 -10.78 -3.60 12.63
N ARG A 76 -9.56 -3.50 12.11
CA ARG A 76 -8.37 -3.03 12.85
C ARG A 76 -8.38 -1.52 13.11
N THR A 77 -9.39 -0.79 12.64
CA THR A 77 -9.52 0.66 12.86
C THR A 77 -10.31 1.00 14.10
N VAL A 78 -11.02 0.04 14.68
CA VAL A 78 -11.83 0.19 15.89
C VAL A 78 -10.92 0.48 17.08
N LYS A 79 -11.19 1.60 17.77
CA LYS A 79 -10.45 2.01 18.97
C LYS A 79 -11.11 1.56 20.28
N SER A 80 -12.42 1.27 20.24
CA SER A 80 -13.21 0.82 21.39
C SER A 80 -14.42 0.04 20.91
N GLY A 81 -14.80 -1.01 21.63
CA GLY A 81 -15.90 -1.91 21.26
C GLY A 81 -15.42 -3.17 20.52
N PRO A 82 -16.35 -3.97 19.98
CA PRO A 82 -16.04 -5.21 19.28
C PRO A 82 -15.29 -4.92 17.98
N VAL A 83 -14.17 -5.58 17.81
CA VAL A 83 -13.33 -5.49 16.59
C VAL A 83 -13.77 -6.50 15.53
N GLU A 84 -14.56 -7.50 15.93
CA GLU A 84 -15.08 -8.56 15.06
C GLU A 84 -16.61 -8.53 15.00
N THR A 85 -17.13 -8.78 13.81
CA THR A 85 -18.57 -8.83 13.51
C THR A 85 -18.83 -9.92 12.49
N GLU A 86 -19.79 -10.79 12.75
CA GLU A 86 -20.27 -11.72 11.74
C GLU A 86 -21.21 -11.00 10.76
N LEU A 87 -21.03 -11.29 9.48
CA LEU A 87 -21.81 -10.71 8.38
C LEU A 87 -22.38 -11.83 7.52
N THR A 88 -23.61 -11.67 7.11
CA THR A 88 -24.19 -12.48 6.04
C THR A 88 -23.61 -12.10 4.68
N LEU A 89 -23.78 -12.91 3.65
CA LEU A 89 -23.20 -12.65 2.32
C LEU A 89 -23.66 -11.30 1.73
N ASP A 90 -24.92 -10.93 1.96
CA ASP A 90 -25.51 -9.66 1.49
C ASP A 90 -25.06 -8.44 2.29
N GLN A 91 -24.49 -8.63 3.48
CA GLN A 91 -23.96 -7.56 4.34
C GLN A 91 -22.49 -7.23 4.06
N PHE A 92 -21.86 -7.89 3.08
CA PHE A 92 -20.48 -7.58 2.75
C PHE A 92 -20.33 -6.09 2.36
N PRO A 93 -19.40 -5.35 2.99
CA PRO A 93 -19.31 -3.90 2.79
C PRO A 93 -18.88 -3.54 1.37
N SER A 94 -19.50 -2.52 0.80
CA SER A 94 -19.11 -1.99 -0.50
C SER A 94 -17.69 -1.37 -0.47
N PRO A 95 -17.01 -1.24 -1.63
CA PRO A 95 -15.72 -0.56 -1.72
C PRO A 95 -15.74 0.85 -1.12
N GLU A 96 -16.82 1.59 -1.33
CA GLU A 96 -17.02 2.94 -0.81
C GLU A 96 -17.16 2.96 0.71
N GLN A 97 -17.86 2.00 1.30
CA GLN A 97 -17.99 1.88 2.76
C GLN A 97 -16.64 1.59 3.41
N LEU A 98 -15.85 0.66 2.85
CA LEU A 98 -14.49 0.38 3.34
C LEU A 98 -13.57 1.59 3.16
N TRP A 99 -13.65 2.27 2.02
CA TRP A 99 -12.87 3.48 1.77
C TRP A 99 -13.20 4.62 2.74
N GLN A 100 -14.48 4.83 3.05
CA GLN A 100 -14.90 5.83 4.03
C GLN A 100 -14.37 5.51 5.43
N ARG A 101 -14.45 4.24 5.87
CA ARG A 101 -13.87 3.78 7.15
C ARG A 101 -12.35 3.97 7.16
N TYR A 102 -11.67 3.61 6.08
CA TYR A 102 -10.23 3.86 5.92
C TYR A 102 -9.88 5.34 6.07
N CYS A 103 -10.59 6.22 5.35
CA CYS A 103 -10.38 7.66 5.43
C CYS A 103 -10.64 8.21 6.84
N ALA A 104 -11.72 7.77 7.50
CA ALA A 104 -12.04 8.18 8.86
C ALA A 104 -10.96 7.74 9.86
N SER A 105 -10.50 6.49 9.77
CA SER A 105 -9.47 5.95 10.68
C SER A 105 -8.11 6.64 10.56
N ARG A 106 -7.87 7.29 9.43
CA ARG A 106 -6.61 7.97 9.10
C ARG A 106 -6.74 9.48 9.04
N ASP A 107 -7.88 10.03 9.41
CA ASP A 107 -8.14 11.48 9.35
C ASP A 107 -7.83 12.06 7.94
N ILE A 108 -8.35 11.41 6.88
CA ILE A 108 -8.19 11.86 5.48
C ILE A 108 -9.43 12.68 5.07
N PRO A 109 -9.34 14.02 5.05
CA PRO A 109 -10.43 14.88 4.62
C PRO A 109 -10.84 14.65 3.16
N VAL A 110 -12.08 14.90 2.84
CA VAL A 110 -12.62 14.78 1.47
C VAL A 110 -11.77 15.55 0.46
N ALA A 111 -11.34 16.77 0.81
CA ALA A 111 -10.57 17.66 -0.07
C ALA A 111 -9.26 17.08 -0.60
N ILE A 112 -8.61 16.14 0.13
CA ILE A 112 -7.33 15.56 -0.26
C ILE A 112 -7.45 14.12 -0.81
N ARG A 113 -8.64 13.54 -0.82
CA ARG A 113 -8.83 12.13 -1.26
C ARG A 113 -8.40 11.90 -2.69
N SER A 114 -8.62 12.88 -3.58
CA SER A 114 -8.17 12.79 -4.97
C SER A 114 -6.65 12.67 -5.12
N VAL A 115 -5.89 13.32 -4.23
CA VAL A 115 -4.41 13.18 -4.17
C VAL A 115 -4.03 11.79 -3.68
N VAL A 116 -4.69 11.32 -2.60
CA VAL A 116 -4.42 10.00 -2.00
C VAL A 116 -4.80 8.86 -2.95
N THR A 117 -5.82 9.04 -3.78
CA THR A 117 -6.27 8.03 -4.75
C THR A 117 -5.69 8.22 -6.15
N GLN A 118 -4.75 9.17 -6.36
CA GLN A 118 -4.10 9.36 -7.66
C GLN A 118 -3.39 8.06 -8.09
N ASP A 119 -3.61 7.67 -9.35
CA ASP A 119 -3.05 6.43 -9.89
C ASP A 119 -1.52 6.46 -9.94
N TYR A 120 -0.96 5.28 -9.80
CA TYR A 120 0.45 5.02 -10.05
C TYR A 120 0.76 5.19 -11.55
N TYR A 121 2.02 5.48 -11.86
CA TYR A 121 2.51 5.27 -13.22
C TYR A 121 2.51 3.77 -13.53
N PRO A 122 1.84 3.34 -14.61
CA PRO A 122 1.83 1.92 -14.97
C PRO A 122 3.22 1.45 -15.37
N SER A 123 3.67 0.33 -14.81
CA SER A 123 4.92 -0.28 -15.24
C SER A 123 4.75 -0.87 -16.64
N PRO A 124 5.69 -0.64 -17.59
CA PRO A 124 5.65 -1.28 -18.91
C PRO A 124 5.59 -2.81 -18.83
N ASP A 125 6.20 -3.39 -17.80
CA ASP A 125 6.26 -4.83 -17.55
C ASP A 125 5.09 -5.35 -16.69
N ASN A 126 4.07 -4.55 -16.42
CA ASN A 126 2.95 -4.85 -15.50
C ASN A 126 3.41 -5.33 -14.10
N LYS A 127 4.62 -4.98 -13.69
CA LYS A 127 5.13 -5.33 -12.36
C LYS A 127 4.46 -4.49 -11.29
N ALA A 128 3.72 -5.16 -10.41
CA ALA A 128 3.20 -4.52 -9.21
C ALA A 128 4.35 -4.11 -8.27
N PRO A 129 4.23 -2.95 -7.60
CA PRO A 129 5.16 -2.56 -6.55
C PRO A 129 5.21 -3.65 -5.46
N ARG A 130 6.37 -3.83 -4.86
CA ARG A 130 6.51 -4.72 -3.69
C ARG A 130 5.76 -4.10 -2.50
N TYR A 131 5.26 -4.94 -1.57
CA TYR A 131 4.44 -4.47 -0.45
C TYR A 131 5.07 -3.30 0.34
N TYR A 132 6.37 -3.34 0.62
CA TYR A 132 7.07 -2.27 1.33
C TYR A 132 7.21 -0.98 0.49
N GLN A 133 7.28 -1.09 -0.85
CA GLN A 133 7.24 0.06 -1.74
C GLN A 133 5.84 0.69 -1.75
N LEU A 134 4.78 -0.13 -1.79
CA LEU A 134 3.40 0.33 -1.65
C LEU A 134 3.20 1.12 -0.37
N THR A 135 3.61 0.54 0.76
CA THR A 135 3.54 1.20 2.07
C THR A 135 4.28 2.54 2.06
N ALA A 136 5.52 2.57 1.58
CA ALA A 136 6.32 3.80 1.52
C ALA A 136 5.66 4.87 0.65
N ILE A 137 5.19 4.52 -0.55
CA ILE A 137 4.57 5.46 -1.50
C ILE A 137 3.26 5.98 -0.94
N ASN A 138 2.33 5.09 -0.55
CA ASN A 138 1.00 5.49 -0.10
C ASN A 138 1.07 6.36 1.17
N ARG A 139 1.90 5.98 2.14
CA ARG A 139 2.09 6.76 3.37
C ARG A 139 2.70 8.13 3.10
N THR A 140 3.65 8.22 2.18
CA THR A 140 4.26 9.51 1.81
C THR A 140 3.25 10.43 1.12
N ILE A 141 2.47 9.91 0.17
CA ILE A 141 1.42 10.69 -0.50
C ILE A 141 0.37 11.18 0.51
N GLU A 142 -0.08 10.30 1.41
CA GLU A 142 -1.03 10.66 2.47
C GLU A 142 -0.46 11.75 3.39
N ALA A 143 0.78 11.61 3.84
CA ALA A 143 1.45 12.57 4.70
C ALA A 143 1.57 13.96 4.04
N ILE A 144 2.00 14.00 2.78
CA ILE A 144 2.11 15.26 2.02
C ILE A 144 0.73 15.88 1.79
N ALA A 145 -0.28 15.07 1.47
CA ALA A 145 -1.64 15.56 1.28
C ALA A 145 -2.23 16.18 2.55
N LYS A 146 -1.86 15.67 3.72
CA LYS A 146 -2.20 16.22 5.05
C LYS A 146 -1.36 17.44 5.45
N GLY A 147 -0.42 17.88 4.62
CA GLY A 147 0.41 19.05 4.87
C GLY A 147 1.67 18.78 5.70
N GLN A 148 2.14 17.54 5.80
CA GLN A 148 3.43 17.27 6.43
C GLN A 148 4.59 17.78 5.56
N ASP A 149 5.50 18.56 6.15
CA ASP A 149 6.60 19.20 5.45
C ASP A 149 7.85 18.31 5.37
N ARG A 150 7.99 17.35 6.27
CA ARG A 150 9.19 16.51 6.38
C ARG A 150 8.82 15.06 6.54
N ILE A 151 9.40 14.20 5.69
CA ILE A 151 9.16 12.76 5.69
C ILE A 151 10.50 12.06 5.53
N LEU A 152 10.76 11.07 6.39
CA LEU A 152 11.94 10.22 6.29
C LEU A 152 11.54 8.82 5.83
N LEU A 153 12.11 8.36 4.73
CA LEU A 153 12.02 6.98 4.27
C LEU A 153 13.38 6.29 4.39
N VAL A 154 13.47 5.27 5.23
CA VAL A 154 14.68 4.47 5.38
C VAL A 154 14.52 3.18 4.58
N MET A 155 15.32 3.03 3.52
CA MET A 155 15.27 1.90 2.60
C MET A 155 16.68 1.39 2.31
N ALA A 156 16.89 0.07 2.38
CA ALA A 156 18.16 -0.56 2.09
C ALA A 156 18.57 -0.40 0.61
N THR A 157 19.84 -0.60 0.32
CA THR A 157 20.34 -0.62 -1.07
C THR A 157 19.68 -1.76 -1.86
N GLY A 158 19.35 -1.52 -3.13
CA GLY A 158 18.70 -2.51 -4.00
C GLY A 158 17.19 -2.69 -3.78
N THR A 159 16.55 -1.95 -2.86
CA THR A 159 15.12 -2.05 -2.58
C THR A 159 14.24 -1.19 -3.49
N GLY A 160 14.83 -0.44 -4.44
CA GLY A 160 14.12 0.40 -5.40
C GLY A 160 13.77 1.79 -4.88
N LYS A 161 14.71 2.43 -4.15
CA LYS A 161 14.54 3.83 -3.67
C LYS A 161 14.15 4.80 -4.79
N THR A 162 14.83 4.73 -5.94
CA THR A 162 14.55 5.59 -7.10
C THR A 162 13.16 5.38 -7.65
N TYR A 163 12.71 4.12 -7.76
CA TYR A 163 11.35 3.78 -8.16
C TYR A 163 10.30 4.35 -7.18
N VAL A 164 10.55 4.25 -5.87
CA VAL A 164 9.65 4.83 -4.85
C VAL A 164 9.58 6.35 -5.00
N ALA A 165 10.73 7.01 -5.13
CA ALA A 165 10.80 8.46 -5.36
C ALA A 165 10.05 8.87 -6.65
N PHE A 166 10.27 8.14 -7.75
CA PHE A 166 9.58 8.36 -9.02
C PHE A 166 8.05 8.28 -8.87
N GLN A 167 7.53 7.22 -8.25
CA GLN A 167 6.09 7.05 -8.07
C GLN A 167 5.47 8.14 -7.18
N ILE A 168 6.17 8.57 -6.12
CA ILE A 168 5.73 9.68 -5.27
C ILE A 168 5.65 10.97 -6.11
N ILE A 169 6.71 11.31 -6.84
CA ILE A 169 6.78 12.50 -7.68
C ILE A 169 5.69 12.47 -8.76
N TRP A 170 5.54 11.33 -9.45
CA TRP A 170 4.52 11.14 -10.47
C TRP A 170 3.11 11.40 -9.95
N ARG A 171 2.74 10.80 -8.83
CA ARG A 171 1.40 10.93 -8.25
C ARG A 171 1.11 12.37 -7.80
N LEU A 172 2.07 13.02 -7.13
CA LEU A 172 1.93 14.42 -6.70
C LEU A 172 1.81 15.39 -7.88
N TRP A 173 2.59 15.15 -8.94
CA TRP A 173 2.56 15.96 -10.14
C TRP A 173 1.26 15.76 -10.93
N LYS A 174 0.81 14.53 -11.14
CA LYS A 174 -0.45 14.21 -11.82
C LYS A 174 -1.67 14.72 -11.07
N ALA A 175 -1.70 14.60 -9.76
CA ALA A 175 -2.73 15.17 -8.89
C ALA A 175 -2.68 16.70 -8.83
N LYS A 176 -1.70 17.36 -9.48
CA LYS A 176 -1.44 18.81 -9.39
C LYS A 176 -1.22 19.30 -7.95
N ALA A 177 -0.95 18.41 -7.02
CA ALA A 177 -0.64 18.74 -5.63
C ALA A 177 0.69 19.48 -5.48
N LYS A 178 1.67 19.16 -6.34
CA LYS A 178 2.95 19.86 -6.44
C LYS A 178 3.28 20.15 -7.92
N LYS A 179 3.58 21.41 -8.24
CA LYS A 179 3.88 21.86 -9.61
C LYS A 179 5.37 21.80 -9.94
N ARG A 180 6.23 22.08 -8.96
CA ARG A 180 7.69 22.07 -9.07
C ARG A 180 8.26 21.14 -8.01
N ILE A 181 9.07 20.19 -8.43
CA ILE A 181 9.63 19.15 -7.57
C ILE A 181 11.12 19.04 -7.89
N LEU A 182 11.97 19.09 -6.86
CA LEU A 182 13.41 18.93 -7.01
C LEU A 182 13.80 17.53 -6.51
N PHE A 183 14.48 16.77 -7.37
CA PHE A 183 15.11 15.50 -7.02
C PHE A 183 16.62 15.71 -6.89
N LEU A 184 17.19 15.37 -5.74
CA LEU A 184 18.61 15.47 -5.45
C LEU A 184 19.22 14.09 -5.22
N ALA A 185 20.41 13.87 -5.75
CA ALA A 185 21.25 12.72 -5.44
C ALA A 185 22.70 13.16 -5.25
N ASP A 186 23.44 12.39 -4.47
CA ASP A 186 24.83 12.71 -4.09
C ASP A 186 25.85 12.58 -5.23
N ARG A 187 25.49 11.89 -6.31
CA ARG A 187 26.36 11.63 -7.47
C ARG A 187 25.65 11.89 -8.78
N ASN A 188 26.33 12.58 -9.70
CA ASN A 188 25.81 12.87 -11.04
C ASN A 188 25.37 11.62 -11.80
N ILE A 189 26.13 10.53 -11.69
CA ILE A 189 25.77 9.25 -12.34
C ILE A 189 24.40 8.72 -11.89
N LEU A 190 24.03 8.91 -10.61
CA LEU A 190 22.72 8.50 -10.10
C LEU A 190 21.60 9.38 -10.63
N VAL A 191 21.86 10.68 -10.79
CA VAL A 191 20.92 11.62 -11.42
C VAL A 191 20.69 11.25 -12.87
N ASP A 192 21.76 10.94 -13.63
CA ASP A 192 21.66 10.58 -15.04
C ASP A 192 20.96 9.23 -15.23
N GLN A 193 21.27 8.23 -14.40
CA GLN A 193 20.56 6.95 -14.40
C GLN A 193 19.06 7.11 -14.06
N ALA A 194 18.74 7.91 -13.04
CA ALA A 194 17.35 8.19 -12.70
C ALA A 194 16.63 8.87 -13.87
N ARG A 195 17.24 9.88 -14.50
CA ARG A 195 16.69 10.62 -15.64
C ARG A 195 16.41 9.72 -16.84
N THR A 196 17.33 8.86 -17.20
CA THR A 196 17.22 8.01 -18.41
C THR A 196 16.32 6.80 -18.21
N ASN A 197 16.15 6.32 -16.98
CA ASN A 197 15.37 5.14 -16.64
C ASN A 197 14.00 5.53 -16.03
N ASP A 198 13.97 5.71 -14.71
CA ASP A 198 12.70 5.86 -13.97
C ASP A 198 11.95 7.16 -14.32
N PHE A 199 12.66 8.28 -14.52
CA PHE A 199 12.07 9.61 -14.75
C PHE A 199 11.79 9.92 -16.23
N LYS A 200 12.15 9.05 -17.15
CA LYS A 200 11.87 9.21 -18.59
C LYS A 200 10.41 9.58 -18.92
N PRO A 201 9.39 9.06 -18.22
CA PRO A 201 7.99 9.42 -18.47
C PRO A 201 7.61 10.88 -18.28
N PHE A 202 8.43 11.69 -17.60
CA PHE A 202 8.18 13.12 -17.47
C PHE A 202 8.51 13.91 -18.76
N GLY A 203 9.30 13.33 -19.67
CA GLY A 203 9.61 13.94 -20.96
C GLY A 203 10.17 15.36 -20.82
N ALA A 204 9.57 16.33 -21.54
CA ALA A 204 9.97 17.72 -21.52
C ALA A 204 9.77 18.45 -20.18
N ALA A 205 8.99 17.87 -19.25
CA ALA A 205 8.80 18.44 -17.91
C ALA A 205 10.02 18.21 -16.98
N LEU A 206 10.99 17.39 -17.42
CA LEU A 206 12.18 17.04 -16.66
C LEU A 206 13.40 17.84 -17.14
N THR A 207 14.00 18.62 -16.27
CA THR A 207 15.25 19.39 -16.56
C THR A 207 16.34 19.01 -15.56
N LYS A 208 17.56 18.76 -16.04
CA LYS A 208 18.74 18.61 -15.19
C LYS A 208 19.29 20.00 -14.92
N ILE A 209 19.49 20.30 -13.65
CA ILE A 209 20.19 21.51 -13.20
C ILE A 209 21.66 21.14 -13.04
N THR A 210 22.56 21.90 -13.69
CA THR A 210 24.03 21.76 -13.63
C THR A 210 24.60 22.94 -12.87
#